data_6199b9284d3381d2d9432b8100a3022f
#
_entry.id   6199b9284d3381d2d9432b8100a3022f
#
_cell.length_a   1.000
_cell.length_b   1.000
_cell.length_c   1.000
_cell.angle_alpha   90.00
_cell.angle_beta   90.00
_cell.angle_gamma   90.00
#
_symmetry.space_group_name_H-M   'P 1'
#
loop_
_entity.id
_entity.type
_entity.pdbx_description
1 polymer ?
#
loop_
_entity_poly.entity_id
_entity_poly.type
_entity_poly.pdbx_seq_one_letter_code
_entity_poly.pdbx_strand_id
1 'polypeptide(L)'
;FGAIPRLIDGKYWSNYNTPEQNAEAKYPRLTSTQSGHNYAMSDFWLFNGAYFRLKNITVGYTVPKHLTEKLSIKSLRIYLSANDILCFSKYPKGWDPENSSDVIGGTDNKDFYPITRSILGGINIKF
;
A
#
# COMPACT_ATOMS: atom_id res chain seq x y z
N PHE A 1 20.64 1.98 11.68
CA PHE A 1 20.92 1.79 10.25
C PHE A 1 19.63 1.28 9.59
N GLY A 2 19.00 2.09 8.76
CA GLY A 2 17.81 1.69 8.00
C GLY A 2 18.19 0.92 6.73
N ALA A 3 17.28 0.08 6.24
CA ALA A 3 17.42 -0.58 4.96
C ALA A 3 17.31 0.45 3.80
N ILE A 4 18.05 0.21 2.73
CA ILE A 4 17.94 1.04 1.51
C ILE A 4 16.63 0.67 0.80
N PRO A 5 15.75 1.65 0.49
CA PRO A 5 14.55 1.38 -0.27
C PRO A 5 14.86 0.81 -1.65
N ARG A 6 14.08 -0.17 -2.11
CA ARG A 6 14.22 -0.76 -3.46
C ARG A 6 14.18 0.26 -4.60
N LEU A 7 13.56 1.40 -4.37
CA LEU A 7 13.51 2.50 -5.32
C LEU A 7 14.91 3.03 -5.66
N ILE A 8 15.80 3.07 -4.66
CA ILE A 8 17.14 3.66 -4.72
C ILE A 8 18.21 2.59 -4.95
N ASP A 9 17.95 1.37 -4.48
CA ASP A 9 18.90 0.28 -4.51
C ASP A 9 19.45 0.01 -5.93
N GLY A 10 20.76 -0.01 -6.05
CA GLY A 10 21.46 -0.18 -7.32
C GLY A 10 21.35 0.99 -8.31
N LYS A 11 20.71 2.12 -7.92
CA LYS A 11 20.47 3.27 -8.80
C LYS A 11 21.05 4.58 -8.28
N TYR A 12 21.93 4.52 -7.30
CA TYR A 12 22.58 5.68 -6.71
C TYR A 12 24.04 5.75 -7.12
N TRP A 13 24.55 6.96 -7.16
CA TRP A 13 25.96 7.21 -7.44
C TRP A 13 26.83 6.72 -6.28
N SER A 14 27.95 6.05 -6.58
CA SER A 14 28.89 5.56 -5.58
C SER A 14 30.31 5.51 -6.13
N ASN A 15 31.30 5.71 -5.26
CA ASN A 15 32.72 5.50 -5.60
C ASN A 15 33.07 4.04 -5.93
N TYR A 16 32.18 3.11 -5.55
CA TYR A 16 32.36 1.67 -5.80
C TYR A 16 31.71 1.20 -7.11
N ASN A 17 30.96 2.06 -7.76
CA ASN A 17 30.34 1.78 -9.05
C ASN A 17 31.34 1.97 -10.18
N THR A 18 31.12 1.31 -11.31
CA THR A 18 31.84 1.61 -12.55
C THR A 18 31.42 2.97 -13.10
N PRO A 19 32.27 3.59 -13.99
CA PRO A 19 31.87 4.85 -14.64
C PRO A 19 30.53 4.77 -15.36
N GLU A 20 30.24 3.63 -16.01
CA GLU A 20 28.98 3.39 -16.73
C GLU A 20 27.79 3.34 -15.75
N GLN A 21 27.93 2.63 -14.63
CA GLN A 21 26.91 2.54 -13.59
C GLN A 21 26.64 3.92 -12.97
N ASN A 22 27.69 4.72 -12.78
CA ASN A 22 27.53 6.08 -12.27
C ASN A 22 26.87 7.03 -13.29
N ALA A 23 27.12 6.82 -14.59
CA ALA A 23 26.45 7.59 -15.65
C ALA A 23 24.94 7.29 -15.71
N GLU A 24 24.52 6.07 -15.35
CA GLU A 24 23.12 5.66 -15.30
C GLU A 24 22.45 5.94 -13.95
N ALA A 25 23.20 6.36 -12.94
CA ALA A 25 22.68 6.61 -11.60
C ALA A 25 21.63 7.73 -11.59
N LYS A 26 20.46 7.42 -11.07
CA LYS A 26 19.33 8.35 -10.94
C LYS A 26 19.31 9.09 -9.62
N TYR A 27 19.95 8.56 -8.62
CA TYR A 27 19.95 9.08 -7.25
C TYR A 27 21.35 9.52 -6.84
N PRO A 28 21.45 10.56 -6.02
CA PRO A 28 22.73 11.03 -5.52
C PRO A 28 23.38 10.00 -4.58
N ARG A 29 24.61 10.25 -4.22
CA ARG A 29 25.37 9.44 -3.27
C ARG A 29 24.63 9.34 -1.94
N LEU A 30 24.54 8.12 -1.41
CA LEU A 30 24.03 7.88 -0.07
C LEU A 30 25.05 8.35 0.97
N THR A 31 24.61 9.15 1.92
CA THR A 31 25.42 9.64 3.04
C THR A 31 24.72 9.34 4.34
N SER A 32 25.48 9.04 5.38
CA SER A 32 24.95 8.83 6.74
C SER A 32 24.71 10.13 7.51
N THR A 33 25.21 11.24 6.99
CA THR A 33 25.05 12.57 7.58
C THR A 33 23.99 13.36 6.82
N GLN A 34 23.06 13.98 7.53
CA GLN A 34 22.01 14.81 6.93
C GLN A 34 22.53 16.14 6.37
N SER A 35 23.81 16.43 6.52
CA SER A 35 24.45 17.65 6.05
C SER A 35 24.85 17.55 4.59
N GLY A 36 23.91 17.73 3.69
CA GLY A 36 24.26 17.75 2.27
C GLY A 36 23.14 18.24 1.39
N HIS A 37 23.49 18.89 0.29
CA HIS A 37 22.55 19.31 -0.74
C HIS A 37 21.71 18.16 -1.31
N ASN A 38 22.17 16.91 -1.17
CA ASN A 38 21.49 15.73 -1.68
C ASN A 38 20.10 15.49 -1.10
N TYR A 39 19.84 16.00 0.11
CA TYR A 39 18.57 15.86 0.80
C TYR A 39 17.82 17.19 0.93
N ALA A 40 18.28 18.23 0.24
CA ALA A 40 17.55 19.48 0.18
C ALA A 40 16.18 19.27 -0.43
N MET A 41 15.18 19.93 0.11
CA MET A 41 13.81 19.88 -0.40
C MET A 41 13.80 20.38 -1.85
N SER A 42 13.36 19.53 -2.76
CA SER A 42 13.29 19.81 -4.19
C SER A 42 12.20 18.98 -4.85
N ASP A 43 11.82 19.37 -6.05
CA ASP A 43 10.90 18.62 -6.91
C ASP A 43 11.40 17.20 -7.25
N PHE A 44 12.71 16.97 -7.22
CA PHE A 44 13.33 15.66 -7.39
C PHE A 44 12.81 14.62 -6.37
N TRP A 45 12.53 15.04 -5.14
CA TRP A 45 12.03 14.19 -4.07
C TRP A 45 10.50 14.22 -3.92
N LEU A 46 9.83 14.96 -4.81
CA LEU A 46 8.38 15.06 -4.78
C LEU A 46 7.73 13.92 -5.54
N PHE A 47 6.93 13.13 -4.88
CA PHE A 47 6.17 12.04 -5.46
C PHE A 47 4.70 12.40 -5.58
N ASN A 48 4.06 11.94 -6.65
CA ASN A 48 2.61 12.09 -6.80
C ASN A 48 1.89 11.15 -5.84
N GLY A 49 1.27 11.71 -4.80
CA GLY A 49 0.52 10.99 -3.79
C GLY A 49 -0.92 10.65 -4.16
N ALA A 50 -1.38 10.98 -5.36
CA ALA A 50 -2.75 10.67 -5.78
C ALA A 50 -2.96 9.15 -5.88
N TYR A 51 -4.03 8.68 -5.24
CA TYR A 51 -4.39 7.26 -5.26
C TYR A 51 -5.91 7.07 -5.31
N PHE A 52 -6.31 5.90 -5.76
CA PHE A 52 -7.68 5.39 -5.66
C PHE A 52 -7.63 4.01 -5.03
N ARG A 53 -8.37 3.81 -3.94
CA ARG A 53 -8.44 2.54 -3.22
C ARG A 53 -9.88 2.06 -3.10
N LEU A 54 -10.11 0.81 -3.48
CA LEU A 54 -11.37 0.12 -3.22
C LEU A 54 -11.31 -0.52 -1.83
N LYS A 55 -11.82 0.24 -0.83
CA LYS A 55 -11.69 -0.14 0.59
C LYS A 55 -12.59 -1.28 1.00
N ASN A 56 -13.84 -1.29 0.53
CA ASN A 56 -14.77 -2.35 0.88
C ASN A 56 -15.70 -2.64 -0.30
N ILE A 57 -15.89 -3.90 -0.56
CA ILE A 57 -16.93 -4.40 -1.45
C ILE A 57 -17.61 -5.59 -0.77
N THR A 58 -18.94 -5.55 -0.69
CA THR A 58 -19.73 -6.63 -0.12
C THR A 58 -20.82 -7.02 -1.09
N VAL A 59 -20.86 -8.29 -1.44
CA VAL A 59 -21.92 -8.88 -2.26
C VAL A 59 -22.67 -9.89 -1.41
N GLY A 60 -23.97 -9.76 -1.31
CA GLY A 60 -24.81 -10.66 -0.54
C GLY A 60 -26.02 -11.12 -1.35
N TYR A 61 -26.34 -12.39 -1.22
CA TYR A 61 -27.52 -13.00 -1.81
C TYR A 61 -28.43 -13.58 -0.73
N THR A 62 -29.68 -13.16 -0.73
CA THR A 62 -30.69 -13.73 0.16
C THR A 62 -31.52 -14.73 -0.62
N VAL A 63 -31.50 -15.98 -0.16
CA VAL A 63 -32.23 -17.06 -0.82
C VAL A 63 -33.72 -16.81 -0.72
N PRO A 64 -34.49 -16.95 -1.82
CA PRO A 64 -35.94 -16.76 -1.82
C PRO A 64 -36.66 -17.71 -0.86
N LYS A 65 -37.70 -17.21 -0.20
CA LYS A 65 -38.45 -17.95 0.83
C LYS A 65 -39.00 -19.30 0.37
N HIS A 66 -39.48 -19.40 -0.86
CA HIS A 66 -40.04 -20.66 -1.41
C HIS A 66 -39.02 -21.83 -1.40
N LEU A 67 -37.70 -21.54 -1.37
CA LEU A 67 -36.66 -22.56 -1.25
C LEU A 67 -36.33 -22.87 0.22
N THR A 68 -36.39 -21.87 1.10
CA THR A 68 -36.00 -22.01 2.50
C THR A 68 -37.12 -22.60 3.35
N GLU A 69 -38.40 -22.35 3.03
CA GLU A 69 -39.57 -22.90 3.73
C GLU A 69 -39.59 -24.42 3.75
N LYS A 70 -39.13 -25.06 2.68
CA LYS A 70 -39.05 -26.53 2.63
C LYS A 70 -38.06 -27.11 3.65
N LEU A 71 -37.13 -26.30 4.14
CA LEU A 71 -36.11 -26.67 5.11
C LEU A 71 -36.39 -26.10 6.51
N SER A 72 -37.62 -25.53 6.75
CA SER A 72 -37.98 -24.85 8.00
C SER A 72 -37.03 -23.67 8.35
N ILE A 73 -36.42 -23.07 7.35
CA ILE A 73 -35.54 -21.91 7.50
C ILE A 73 -36.31 -20.64 7.15
N LYS A 74 -36.39 -19.70 8.08
CA LYS A 74 -37.09 -18.41 7.85
C LYS A 74 -36.31 -17.50 6.88
N SER A 75 -34.97 -17.55 6.95
CA SER A 75 -34.13 -16.71 6.09
C SER A 75 -32.74 -17.29 5.98
N LEU A 76 -32.22 -17.34 4.76
CA LEU A 76 -30.85 -17.74 4.46
C LEU A 76 -30.20 -16.64 3.61
N ARG A 77 -29.12 -16.06 4.11
CA ARG A 77 -28.31 -15.08 3.39
C ARG A 77 -26.84 -15.52 3.34
N ILE A 78 -26.30 -15.54 2.13
CA ILE A 78 -24.89 -15.80 1.86
C ILE A 78 -24.25 -14.48 1.44
N TYR A 79 -23.08 -14.16 1.99
CA TYR A 79 -22.37 -12.93 1.59
C TYR A 79 -20.87 -13.17 1.46
N LEU A 80 -20.27 -12.39 0.60
CA LEU A 80 -18.84 -12.28 0.41
C LEU A 80 -18.45 -10.81 0.58
N SER A 81 -17.52 -10.53 1.46
CA SER A 81 -16.98 -9.20 1.69
C SER A 81 -15.48 -9.22 1.44
N ALA A 82 -14.97 -8.17 0.82
CA ALA A 82 -13.56 -8.04 0.58
C ALA A 82 -13.12 -6.60 0.86
N ASN A 83 -12.04 -6.46 1.63
CA ASN A 83 -11.49 -5.18 2.03
C ASN A 83 -10.13 -4.95 1.37
N ASP A 84 -9.87 -3.70 1.00
CA ASP A 84 -8.59 -3.22 0.46
C ASP A 84 -8.06 -4.02 -0.74
N ILE A 85 -8.98 -4.43 -1.64
CA ILE A 85 -8.67 -5.36 -2.74
C ILE A 85 -7.75 -4.70 -3.77
N LEU A 86 -8.03 -3.45 -4.13
CA LEU A 86 -7.36 -2.74 -5.20
C LEU A 86 -6.92 -1.36 -4.72
N CYS A 87 -5.67 -1.03 -5.03
CA CYS A 87 -5.13 0.31 -4.87
C CYS A 87 -4.39 0.69 -6.17
N PHE A 88 -4.85 1.75 -6.80
CA PHE A 88 -4.19 2.36 -7.94
C PHE A 88 -3.51 3.64 -7.48
N SER A 89 -2.20 3.72 -7.60
CA SER A 89 -1.44 4.92 -7.27
C SER A 89 -0.23 5.07 -8.19
N LYS A 90 0.27 6.29 -8.31
CA LYS A 90 1.56 6.62 -8.92
C LYS A 90 2.69 6.68 -7.89
N TYR A 91 2.36 6.40 -6.63
CA TYR A 91 3.34 6.39 -5.54
C TYR A 91 4.36 5.25 -5.74
N PRO A 92 5.59 5.38 -5.23
CA PRO A 92 6.61 4.36 -5.39
C PRO A 92 6.15 2.99 -4.89
N LYS A 93 6.45 1.93 -5.67
CA LYS A 93 6.06 0.56 -5.32
C LYS A 93 6.69 0.13 -3.99
N GLY A 94 5.87 -0.45 -3.14
CA GLY A 94 6.26 -0.89 -1.80
C GLY A 94 5.93 0.11 -0.69
N TRP A 95 5.47 1.30 -1.06
CA TRP A 95 5.00 2.31 -0.12
C TRP A 95 3.49 2.45 -0.27
N ASP A 96 2.80 2.62 0.85
CA ASP A 96 1.35 2.84 0.83
C ASP A 96 1.07 4.35 0.82
N PRO A 97 0.35 4.87 -0.19
CA PRO A 97 0.09 6.30 -0.27
C PRO A 97 -0.84 6.83 0.84
N GLU A 98 -1.56 5.94 1.53
CA GLU A 98 -2.44 6.30 2.64
C GLU A 98 -1.69 6.37 3.99
N ASN A 99 -0.54 5.70 4.08
CA ASN A 99 0.31 5.71 5.25
C ASN A 99 1.29 6.90 5.23
N SER A 100 0.81 8.08 4.90
CA SER A 100 1.58 9.31 5.09
C SER A 100 1.43 9.74 6.55
N SER A 101 2.54 9.90 7.26
CA SER A 101 2.49 10.52 8.58
C SER A 101 2.12 12.00 8.43
N ASP A 102 1.07 12.44 9.08
CA ASP A 102 0.69 13.85 9.21
C ASP A 102 1.68 14.67 10.05
N VAL A 103 2.78 14.06 10.46
CA VAL A 103 3.79 14.73 11.25
C VAL A 103 4.73 15.48 10.31
N ILE A 104 4.48 16.76 10.13
CA ILE A 104 5.42 17.71 9.54
C ILE A 104 6.71 17.65 10.35
N GLY A 105 7.76 17.09 9.77
CA GLY A 105 9.06 16.87 10.44
C GLY A 105 9.24 15.52 11.13
N GLY A 106 8.29 14.60 10.98
CA GLY A 106 8.36 13.26 11.56
C GLY A 106 9.42 12.37 10.92
N THR A 107 10.38 11.96 11.71
CA THR A 107 11.51 11.12 11.33
C THR A 107 11.19 9.63 11.27
N ASP A 108 9.98 9.20 11.58
CA ASP A 108 9.72 7.79 11.89
C ASP A 108 8.52 7.20 11.16
N ASN A 109 8.64 7.02 9.84
CA ASN A 109 7.79 6.09 9.09
C ASN A 109 8.16 4.61 9.33
N LYS A 110 8.83 4.29 10.43
CA LYS A 110 9.35 2.94 10.69
C LYS A 110 8.28 1.97 11.16
N ASP A 111 7.17 2.49 11.68
CA ASP A 111 6.17 1.70 12.38
C ASP A 111 4.87 1.49 11.59
N PHE A 112 4.83 1.87 10.30
CA PHE A 112 3.65 1.65 9.49
C PHE A 112 3.56 0.20 9.01
N TYR A 113 2.58 -0.49 9.55
CA TYR A 113 2.22 -1.80 9.06
C TYR A 113 1.49 -1.66 7.71
N PRO A 114 1.87 -2.44 6.68
CA PRO A 114 1.20 -2.37 5.40
C PRO A 114 -0.26 -2.78 5.54
N ILE A 115 -1.16 -2.06 4.86
CA ILE A 115 -2.58 -2.38 4.83
C ILE A 115 -2.76 -3.76 4.17
N THR A 116 -3.42 -4.66 4.89
CA THR A 116 -3.63 -6.04 4.45
C THR A 116 -4.97 -6.18 3.73
N ARG A 117 -4.98 -6.97 2.66
CA ARG A 117 -6.21 -7.37 1.99
C ARG A 117 -6.90 -8.45 2.80
N SER A 118 -8.20 -8.35 2.95
CA SER A 118 -8.99 -9.39 3.58
C SER A 118 -10.20 -9.77 2.73
N ILE A 119 -10.46 -11.07 2.66
CA ILE A 119 -11.64 -11.63 1.99
C ILE A 119 -12.38 -12.47 3.03
N LEU A 120 -13.64 -12.15 3.24
CA LEU A 120 -14.50 -12.82 4.21
C LEU A 120 -15.73 -13.36 3.51
N GLY A 121 -16.06 -14.61 3.77
CA GLY A 121 -17.33 -15.22 3.39
C GLY A 121 -18.15 -15.55 4.62
N GLY A 122 -19.47 -15.35 4.56
CA GLY A 122 -20.33 -15.68 5.67
C GLY A 122 -21.72 -16.14 5.23
N ILE A 123 -22.35 -16.90 6.12
CA ILE A 123 -23.73 -17.39 5.96
C ILE A 123 -24.51 -16.96 7.19
N ASN A 124 -25.65 -16.35 6.99
CA ASN A 124 -26.59 -15.99 8.05
C ASN A 124 -27.85 -16.81 7.87
N ILE A 125 -28.18 -17.62 8.86
CA ILE A 125 -29.35 -18.50 8.89
C ILE A 125 -30.26 -18.08 10.05
N LYS A 126 -31.55 -17.92 9.77
CA LYS A 126 -32.58 -17.73 10.80
C LYS A 126 -33.57 -18.88 10.71
N PHE A 127 -33.85 -19.48 11.83
CA PHE A 127 -34.88 -20.51 12.01
C PHE A 127 -36.18 -19.94 12.53
#